data_65486e1066cb283964482a7418d6d516
#
_entry.id   65486e1066cb283964482a7418d6d516
#
_cell.length_a   1.000
_cell.length_b   1.000
_cell.length_c   1.000
_cell.angle_alpha   90.00
_cell.angle_beta   90.00
_cell.angle_gamma   90.00
#
_symmetry.space_group_name_H-M   'P 1'
#
loop_
_entity.id
_entity.type
_entity.pdbx_description
1 polymer ?
#
loop_
_entity_poly.entity_id
_entity_poly.type
_entity_poly.pdbx_seq_one_letter_code
_entity_poly.pdbx_strand_id
1 'polypeptide(L)'
;MKRTYLFFVLFAAIAFLAFSNAFKTITGSITDEAGNPVPYTSISIKGTQKSITSGANGSYQIEAGVGNVLVFSAIGYTTTEIQVGKQSVINVVLVATQNTHDEVVVVGYGTIAKKMVPGATTVIRGVTSSSPANQMSGSVSGLQVQRDEQWRYNNNYNREGYDNIKDNPFLKVMDNPLSTFSIDVDAASYSNIRRFINMGQLPPDGAVRIEEMINYFSYQYPQPTGDDPFSINTEYAVCPWNTHHQLVSIGLQGKKIPTENLPPANLVFLIDVSGSMMSPDKLPMVQTSMKLLVDQLRPQDRVAMVVYAGNAGLVLPSTRGSEKVTIKNAIDKLQAGGSTAGGAGIELAYKVAIDNFIKKGNNRVILCTDGDFNVGLSSDDALENLIEEKRESGVFLTVLGYGTGNYQDAKMQKLADKGNGNHA
;
A
#
# COMPACT_ATOMS: atom_id res chain seq x y z
N MET A 1 25.78 -52.74 -28.66
CA MET A 1 24.84 -51.63 -28.47
C MET A 1 24.11 -51.62 -27.10
N LYS A 2 23.58 -52.70 -26.55
CA LYS A 2 22.87 -52.70 -25.25
C LYS A 2 23.75 -52.37 -24.01
N ARG A 3 25.06 -52.73 -24.03
CA ARG A 3 25.98 -52.45 -22.90
C ARG A 3 26.43 -50.99 -22.82
N THR A 4 26.55 -50.30 -23.95
CA THR A 4 26.92 -48.87 -24.00
C THR A 4 25.77 -47.98 -23.53
N TYR A 5 24.52 -48.34 -23.77
CA TYR A 5 23.35 -47.63 -23.25
C TYR A 5 23.25 -47.71 -21.73
N LEU A 6 23.60 -48.86 -21.15
CA LEU A 6 23.53 -49.04 -19.69
C LEU A 6 24.56 -48.17 -18.96
N PHE A 7 25.75 -47.97 -19.54
CA PHE A 7 26.78 -47.07 -19.00
C PHE A 7 26.37 -45.60 -19.09
N PHE A 8 25.70 -45.18 -20.16
CA PHE A 8 25.21 -43.82 -20.31
C PHE A 8 24.08 -43.50 -19.34
N VAL A 9 23.14 -44.41 -19.11
CA VAL A 9 22.06 -44.27 -18.14
C VAL A 9 22.59 -44.23 -16.70
N LEU A 10 23.58 -45.07 -16.39
CA LEU A 10 24.22 -45.08 -15.08
C LEU A 10 25.03 -43.80 -14.83
N PHE A 11 25.73 -43.27 -15.82
CA PHE A 11 26.47 -42.01 -15.76
C PHE A 11 25.54 -40.81 -15.63
N ALA A 12 24.41 -40.79 -16.36
CA ALA A 12 23.37 -39.76 -16.23
C ALA A 12 22.68 -39.78 -14.85
N ALA A 13 22.43 -40.99 -14.29
CA ALA A 13 21.87 -41.14 -12.95
C ALA A 13 22.86 -40.68 -11.85
N ILE A 14 24.14 -40.97 -11.99
CA ILE A 14 25.18 -40.50 -11.06
C ILE A 14 25.38 -38.98 -11.17
N ALA A 15 25.33 -38.40 -12.39
CA ALA A 15 25.39 -36.96 -12.60
C ALA A 15 24.16 -36.25 -12.01
N PHE A 16 22.97 -36.86 -12.08
CA PHE A 16 21.76 -36.31 -11.47
C PHE A 16 21.76 -36.34 -9.94
N LEU A 17 22.39 -37.36 -9.35
CA LEU A 17 22.59 -37.46 -7.87
C LEU A 17 23.66 -36.48 -7.34
N ALA A 18 24.61 -36.09 -8.16
CA ALA A 18 25.63 -35.07 -7.78
C ALA A 18 25.12 -33.64 -7.72
N PHE A 19 23.95 -33.35 -8.30
CA PHE A 19 23.33 -32.01 -8.33
C PHE A 19 22.24 -31.81 -7.26
N SER A 20 21.98 -32.76 -6.37
CA SER A 20 21.08 -32.53 -5.25
C SER A 20 21.80 -31.64 -4.20
N ASN A 21 21.75 -30.33 -4.39
CA ASN A 21 22.04 -29.41 -3.30
C ASN A 21 21.05 -29.70 -2.16
N ALA A 22 21.51 -30.43 -1.15
CA ALA A 22 20.70 -30.75 0.02
C ALA A 22 20.34 -29.41 0.73
N PHE A 23 19.10 -28.98 0.57
CA PHE A 23 18.56 -27.91 1.41
C PHE A 23 18.57 -28.38 2.85
N LYS A 24 19.00 -27.51 3.72
CA LYS A 24 18.97 -27.74 5.18
C LYS A 24 18.27 -26.58 5.84
N THR A 25 17.70 -26.85 6.98
CA THR A 25 17.11 -25.83 7.83
C THR A 25 18.21 -25.05 8.53
N ILE A 26 18.28 -23.74 8.27
CA ILE A 26 19.15 -22.80 8.95
C ILE A 26 18.31 -22.07 10.00
N THR A 27 18.78 -22.05 11.22
CA THR A 27 18.16 -21.32 12.34
C THR A 27 19.16 -20.32 12.92
N GLY A 28 18.68 -19.34 13.66
CA GLY A 28 19.54 -18.38 14.35
C GLY A 28 18.76 -17.26 15.00
N SER A 29 19.50 -16.33 15.58
CA SER A 29 18.99 -15.11 16.19
C SER A 29 19.65 -13.88 15.55
N ILE A 30 18.89 -12.80 15.47
CA ILE A 30 19.35 -11.52 14.94
C ILE A 30 19.31 -10.51 16.08
N THR A 31 20.46 -9.89 16.35
CA THR A 31 20.62 -8.88 17.40
C THR A 31 21.24 -7.61 16.83
N ASP A 32 21.14 -6.52 17.56
CA ASP A 32 21.93 -5.31 17.32
C ASP A 32 23.31 -5.41 18.01
N GLU A 33 24.14 -4.37 17.85
CA GLU A 33 25.46 -4.28 18.48
C GLU A 33 25.40 -4.24 20.02
N ALA A 34 24.28 -3.86 20.61
CA ALA A 34 24.03 -3.85 22.06
C ALA A 34 23.51 -5.21 22.58
N GLY A 35 23.30 -6.19 21.68
CA GLY A 35 22.75 -7.51 22.00
C GLY A 35 21.25 -7.58 22.12
N ASN A 36 20.51 -6.49 21.82
CA ASN A 36 19.04 -6.53 21.80
C ASN A 36 18.55 -7.26 20.54
N PRO A 37 17.49 -8.06 20.64
CA PRO A 37 16.92 -8.73 19.48
C PRO A 37 16.39 -7.71 18.46
N VAL A 38 16.73 -7.89 17.18
CA VAL A 38 16.16 -7.11 16.08
C VAL A 38 14.96 -7.88 15.53
N PRO A 39 13.73 -7.47 15.88
CA PRO A 39 12.53 -8.18 15.45
C PRO A 39 12.23 -7.93 13.98
N TYR A 40 11.49 -8.86 13.37
CA TYR A 40 10.92 -8.72 12.04
C TYR A 40 11.92 -8.34 10.94
N THR A 41 13.16 -8.81 11.08
CA THR A 41 14.19 -8.68 10.03
C THR A 41 13.80 -9.52 8.83
N SER A 42 13.88 -8.97 7.62
CA SER A 42 13.71 -9.70 6.38
C SER A 42 14.96 -10.54 6.09
N ILE A 43 14.78 -11.83 5.83
CA ILE A 43 15.86 -12.76 5.47
C ILE A 43 15.52 -13.36 4.10
N SER A 44 16.32 -13.08 3.09
CA SER A 44 16.12 -13.60 1.74
C SER A 44 17.35 -14.37 1.24
N ILE A 45 17.13 -15.30 0.31
CA ILE A 45 18.22 -16.01 -0.37
C ILE A 45 18.53 -15.23 -1.66
N LYS A 46 19.75 -14.68 -1.74
CA LYS A 46 20.23 -13.86 -2.88
C LYS A 46 20.03 -14.61 -4.20
N GLY A 47 19.40 -13.93 -5.16
CA GLY A 47 19.14 -14.53 -6.48
C GLY A 47 17.94 -15.47 -6.55
N THR A 48 17.13 -15.57 -5.50
CA THR A 48 15.88 -16.34 -5.49
C THR A 48 14.73 -15.47 -4.96
N GLN A 49 13.50 -15.94 -5.11
CA GLN A 49 12.32 -15.27 -4.53
C GLN A 49 11.97 -15.76 -3.11
N LYS A 50 12.80 -16.66 -2.54
CA LYS A 50 12.53 -17.21 -1.20
C LYS A 50 12.97 -16.23 -0.13
N SER A 51 12.02 -15.75 0.67
CA SER A 51 12.24 -14.87 1.81
C SER A 51 11.38 -15.28 3.00
N ILE A 52 11.81 -14.90 4.20
CA ILE A 52 11.09 -15.06 5.46
C ILE A 52 11.31 -13.81 6.32
N THR A 53 10.55 -13.71 7.40
CA THR A 53 10.73 -12.66 8.41
C THR A 53 11.02 -13.29 9.78
N SER A 54 11.96 -12.70 10.54
CA SER A 54 12.28 -13.16 11.91
C SER A 54 11.12 -12.92 12.89
N GLY A 55 11.11 -13.66 13.98
CA GLY A 55 10.15 -13.48 15.08
C GLY A 55 10.36 -12.18 15.87
N ALA A 56 9.43 -11.87 16.78
CA ALA A 56 9.51 -10.73 17.69
C ALA A 56 10.75 -10.76 18.60
N ASN A 57 11.30 -11.93 18.86
CA ASN A 57 12.52 -12.16 19.62
C ASN A 57 13.79 -12.23 18.75
N GLY A 58 13.70 -11.84 17.47
CA GLY A 58 14.80 -11.91 16.51
C GLY A 58 15.14 -13.31 16.00
N SER A 59 14.42 -14.37 16.42
CA SER A 59 14.70 -15.74 15.94
C SER A 59 14.19 -15.96 14.51
N TYR A 60 14.88 -16.80 13.73
CA TYR A 60 14.47 -17.14 12.39
C TYR A 60 14.77 -18.59 12.01
N GLN A 61 14.07 -19.09 10.99
CA GLN A 61 14.28 -20.41 10.43
C GLN A 61 14.03 -20.37 8.93
N ILE A 62 15.04 -20.70 8.11
CA ILE A 62 14.95 -20.71 6.65
C ILE A 62 15.61 -21.96 6.09
N GLU A 63 15.03 -22.52 5.03
CA GLU A 63 15.65 -23.61 4.27
C GLU A 63 16.58 -23.05 3.19
N ALA A 64 17.85 -23.34 3.27
CA ALA A 64 18.86 -22.91 2.32
C ALA A 64 19.89 -24.02 2.04
N GLY A 65 20.47 -24.02 0.86
CA GLY A 65 21.59 -24.91 0.49
C GLY A 65 22.94 -24.34 0.92
N VAL A 66 23.92 -25.22 1.06
CA VAL A 66 25.33 -24.79 1.25
C VAL A 66 25.76 -23.98 0.02
N GLY A 67 26.38 -22.82 0.27
CA GLY A 67 26.80 -21.88 -0.80
C GLY A 67 25.76 -20.78 -1.09
N ASN A 68 24.51 -20.90 -0.65
CA ASN A 68 23.56 -19.80 -0.79
C ASN A 68 24.03 -18.61 0.06
N VAL A 69 23.67 -17.40 -0.36
CA VAL A 69 23.90 -16.17 0.40
C VAL A 69 22.57 -15.73 1.00
N LEU A 70 22.52 -15.65 2.32
CA LEU A 70 21.40 -15.07 3.05
C LEU A 70 21.63 -13.57 3.18
N VAL A 71 20.63 -12.79 2.83
CA VAL A 71 20.61 -11.32 2.95
C VAL A 71 19.67 -10.96 4.09
N PHE A 72 20.23 -10.32 5.12
CA PHE A 72 19.50 -9.84 6.30
C PHE A 72 19.31 -8.33 6.16
N SER A 73 18.06 -7.87 6.18
CA SER A 73 17.72 -6.46 6.05
C SER A 73 16.65 -6.05 7.05
N ALA A 74 16.92 -4.97 7.78
CA ALA A 74 15.99 -4.34 8.70
C ALA A 74 16.12 -2.82 8.60
N ILE A 75 15.01 -2.10 8.80
CA ILE A 75 15.00 -0.63 8.75
C ILE A 75 15.82 -0.06 9.90
N GLY A 76 16.70 0.89 9.57
CA GLY A 76 17.63 1.48 10.54
C GLY A 76 18.92 0.68 10.73
N TYR A 77 19.12 -0.40 9.97
CA TYR A 77 20.32 -1.24 10.02
C TYR A 77 20.93 -1.41 8.63
N THR A 78 22.24 -1.57 8.61
CA THR A 78 22.99 -1.88 7.37
C THR A 78 22.67 -3.32 6.94
N THR A 79 22.31 -3.51 5.67
CA THR A 79 22.05 -4.83 5.10
C THR A 79 23.31 -5.71 5.20
N THR A 80 23.15 -6.91 5.75
CA THR A 80 24.23 -7.87 5.98
C THR A 80 24.04 -9.12 5.13
N GLU A 81 25.08 -9.54 4.43
CA GLU A 81 25.06 -10.76 3.61
C GLU A 81 25.95 -11.84 4.25
N ILE A 82 25.40 -13.06 4.40
CA ILE A 82 26.13 -14.18 5.01
C ILE A 82 25.99 -15.42 4.11
N GLN A 83 27.12 -16.01 3.74
CA GLN A 83 27.14 -17.24 2.97
C GLN A 83 26.88 -18.46 3.86
N VAL A 84 25.93 -19.31 3.46
CA VAL A 84 25.58 -20.54 4.16
C VAL A 84 26.70 -21.56 4.01
N GLY A 85 27.40 -21.82 5.11
CA GLY A 85 28.43 -22.83 5.22
C GLY A 85 27.88 -24.21 5.66
N LYS A 86 28.70 -25.00 6.34
CA LYS A 86 28.29 -26.31 6.90
C LYS A 86 27.44 -26.19 8.17
N GLN A 87 27.44 -25.03 8.82
CA GLN A 87 26.72 -24.77 10.07
C GLN A 87 25.21 -24.68 9.81
N SER A 88 24.39 -25.16 10.75
CA SER A 88 22.92 -25.07 10.69
C SER A 88 22.38 -23.92 11.58
N VAL A 89 23.23 -23.34 12.42
CA VAL A 89 22.88 -22.18 13.25
C VAL A 89 23.75 -21.00 12.82
N ILE A 90 23.11 -19.89 12.47
CA ILE A 90 23.77 -18.65 12.05
C ILE A 90 23.14 -17.49 12.84
N ASN A 91 23.89 -16.98 13.82
CA ASN A 91 23.50 -15.77 14.54
C ASN A 91 24.08 -14.54 13.85
N VAL A 92 23.29 -13.48 13.76
CA VAL A 92 23.63 -12.28 13.00
C VAL A 92 23.54 -11.06 13.90
N VAL A 93 24.56 -10.21 13.82
CA VAL A 93 24.55 -8.89 14.45
C VAL A 93 24.38 -7.86 13.35
N LEU A 94 23.33 -7.06 13.43
CA LEU A 94 23.07 -5.95 12.50
C LEU A 94 23.64 -4.66 13.10
N VAL A 95 24.38 -3.93 12.27
CA VAL A 95 24.94 -2.62 12.61
C VAL A 95 23.91 -1.53 12.30
N ALA A 96 23.60 -0.68 13.26
CA ALA A 96 22.71 0.44 13.06
C ALA A 96 23.30 1.38 11.98
N THR A 97 22.48 1.82 11.03
CA THR A 97 22.90 2.81 10.06
C THR A 97 23.12 4.13 10.79
N GLN A 98 24.38 4.56 10.92
CA GLN A 98 24.67 5.90 11.39
C GLN A 98 24.20 6.89 10.32
N ASN A 99 23.04 7.48 10.51
CA ASN A 99 22.70 8.70 9.80
C ASN A 99 23.60 9.79 10.37
N THR A 100 24.70 10.08 9.68
CA THR A 100 25.34 11.38 9.81
C THR A 100 24.28 12.39 9.40
N HIS A 101 23.68 13.03 10.40
CA HIS A 101 22.86 14.20 10.18
C HIS A 101 23.80 15.27 9.65
N ASP A 102 23.87 15.42 8.33
CA ASP A 102 24.16 16.71 7.75
C ASP A 102 22.97 17.59 8.16
N GLU A 103 23.28 18.50 9.08
CA GLU A 103 22.37 19.52 9.57
C GLU A 103 21.86 20.29 8.35
N VAL A 104 20.64 19.99 7.91
CA VAL A 104 19.96 20.79 6.89
C VAL A 104 19.61 22.12 7.53
N VAL A 105 20.52 23.08 7.35
CA VAL A 105 20.25 24.48 7.64
C VAL A 105 19.01 24.87 6.82
N VAL A 106 17.89 25.02 7.50
CA VAL A 106 16.68 25.61 6.93
C VAL A 106 17.01 27.07 6.62
N VAL A 107 17.43 27.35 5.40
CA VAL A 107 17.52 28.73 4.90
C VAL A 107 16.09 29.21 4.69
N GLY A 108 15.63 30.06 5.61
CA GLY A 108 14.35 30.73 5.50
C GLY A 108 14.22 31.42 4.14
N TYR A 109 13.02 31.39 3.57
CA TYR A 109 12.67 32.12 2.35
C TYR A 109 12.90 33.62 2.55
N GLY A 110 14.11 34.04 2.22
CA GLY A 110 14.44 35.47 2.03
C GLY A 110 14.25 35.78 0.55
N THR A 111 13.44 36.78 0.27
CA THR A 111 13.30 37.37 -1.07
C THR A 111 14.68 37.84 -1.56
N ILE A 112 15.27 37.11 -2.51
CA ILE A 112 16.52 37.54 -3.15
C ILE A 112 16.19 38.62 -4.15
N ALA A 113 16.60 39.85 -3.84
CA ALA A 113 16.59 40.98 -4.76
C ALA A 113 17.48 40.66 -5.97
N LYS A 114 16.90 40.72 -7.15
CA LYS A 114 17.53 40.42 -8.44
C LYS A 114 18.62 41.44 -8.73
N LYS A 115 19.89 41.07 -8.56
CA LYS A 115 21.03 41.88 -8.99
C LYS A 115 21.17 41.71 -10.49
N MET A 116 20.92 42.78 -11.25
CA MET A 116 21.12 42.82 -12.70
C MET A 116 22.60 42.63 -13.05
N VAL A 117 22.88 41.65 -13.88
CA VAL A 117 24.13 41.49 -14.57
C VAL A 117 23.93 42.03 -16.00
N PRO A 118 24.75 42.96 -16.51
CA PRO A 118 24.58 43.47 -17.87
C PRO A 118 25.21 42.49 -18.85
N GLY A 119 24.41 41.88 -19.64
CA GLY A 119 24.79 40.97 -20.73
C GLY A 119 23.51 40.45 -21.38
N ALA A 120 23.16 41.04 -22.53
CA ALA A 120 21.90 40.80 -23.23
C ALA A 120 21.78 39.35 -23.70
N THR A 121 20.87 38.59 -23.10
CA THR A 121 20.29 37.41 -23.72
C THR A 121 18.81 37.68 -23.96
N THR A 122 18.45 37.82 -25.22
CA THR A 122 17.07 38.00 -25.65
C THR A 122 16.33 36.64 -25.51
N VAL A 123 15.41 36.54 -24.56
CA VAL A 123 14.50 35.41 -24.43
C VAL A 123 13.34 35.61 -25.39
N ILE A 124 13.29 34.85 -26.47
CA ILE A 124 12.13 34.79 -27.35
C ILE A 124 11.14 33.80 -26.71
N ARG A 125 10.03 34.33 -26.18
CA ARG A 125 8.86 33.54 -25.82
C ARG A 125 8.09 33.23 -27.09
N GLY A 126 8.18 31.96 -27.54
CA GLY A 126 7.39 31.46 -28.64
C GLY A 126 5.94 31.30 -28.26
N VAL A 127 5.08 31.85 -29.10
CA VAL A 127 3.62 31.71 -29.08
C VAL A 127 3.26 30.27 -29.52
N THR A 128 2.33 29.65 -28.84
CA THR A 128 1.75 28.35 -29.17
C THR A 128 1.15 28.32 -30.58
N SER A 129 1.71 27.51 -31.48
CA SER A 129 0.97 26.93 -32.59
C SER A 129 1.45 25.50 -32.83
N SER A 130 0.49 24.64 -32.95
CA SER A 130 0.60 23.22 -33.27
C SER A 130 1.31 23.03 -34.62
N SER A 131 2.52 22.44 -34.64
CA SER A 131 3.08 21.64 -35.72
C SER A 131 4.60 21.45 -35.62
N PRO A 132 5.22 20.55 -36.36
CA PRO A 132 5.97 19.41 -35.81
C PRO A 132 7.43 19.75 -35.60
N ALA A 133 7.89 19.71 -34.38
CA ALA A 133 9.29 19.93 -33.98
C ALA A 133 10.20 18.68 -34.11
N ASN A 134 9.87 17.75 -35.00
CA ASN A 134 10.64 16.51 -35.16
C ASN A 134 11.69 16.52 -36.29
N GLN A 135 12.01 17.67 -36.90
CA GLN A 135 13.04 17.75 -37.95
C GLN A 135 13.96 18.96 -37.80
N MET A 136 14.67 19.07 -36.69
CA MET A 136 15.87 19.90 -36.64
C MET A 136 16.90 19.27 -35.72
N SER A 137 17.58 18.24 -36.21
CA SER A 137 18.91 17.81 -35.73
C SER A 137 19.98 18.43 -36.62
N GLY A 138 20.32 19.68 -36.32
CA GLY A 138 21.40 20.37 -36.94
C GLY A 138 22.06 21.28 -35.91
N SER A 139 23.35 21.10 -35.63
CA SER A 139 24.10 21.97 -34.75
C SER A 139 24.31 23.33 -35.40
N VAL A 140 23.62 24.34 -34.92
CA VAL A 140 23.94 25.74 -35.22
C VAL A 140 24.82 26.23 -34.09
N SER A 141 26.08 26.61 -34.44
CA SER A 141 27.07 27.11 -33.49
C SER A 141 26.56 28.39 -32.82
N GLY A 142 26.33 28.34 -31.51
CA GLY A 142 25.90 29.49 -30.68
C GLY A 142 24.48 29.47 -30.12
N LEU A 143 23.68 28.45 -30.42
CA LEU A 143 22.34 28.29 -29.82
C LEU A 143 22.36 27.13 -28.81
N GLN A 144 22.44 27.40 -27.52
CA GLN A 144 22.11 26.43 -26.48
C GLN A 144 20.64 26.42 -26.26
N VAL A 145 19.96 25.39 -26.77
CA VAL A 145 18.57 25.09 -26.38
C VAL A 145 18.65 24.38 -25.03
N GLN A 146 18.49 25.13 -23.95
CA GLN A 146 18.25 24.56 -22.64
C GLN A 146 16.87 23.91 -22.68
N ARG A 147 16.85 22.58 -22.87
CA ARG A 147 15.64 21.81 -22.65
C ARG A 147 15.33 21.92 -21.16
N ASP A 148 14.27 22.61 -20.85
CA ASP A 148 13.70 22.60 -19.51
C ASP A 148 13.32 21.14 -19.19
N GLU A 149 14.13 20.45 -18.39
CA GLU A 149 13.82 19.08 -17.93
C GLU A 149 12.54 19.06 -17.08
N GLN A 150 12.10 20.21 -16.60
CA GLN A 150 10.83 20.39 -15.89
C GLN A 150 9.59 20.02 -16.72
N TRP A 151 9.68 20.09 -18.08
CA TRP A 151 8.60 19.64 -18.97
C TRP A 151 8.50 18.11 -19.09
N ARG A 152 9.54 17.36 -18.76
CA ARG A 152 9.45 15.89 -18.76
C ARG A 152 8.79 15.34 -17.50
N TYR A 153 8.78 16.10 -16.40
CA TYR A 153 8.08 15.70 -15.18
C TYR A 153 6.58 15.98 -15.23
N ASN A 154 6.09 16.88 -16.10
CA ASN A 154 4.66 17.20 -16.21
C ASN A 154 3.92 16.40 -17.29
N ASN A 155 4.57 15.57 -18.07
CA ASN A 155 3.93 14.52 -18.84
C ASN A 155 3.92 13.20 -18.04
N ASN A 156 3.53 13.27 -16.77
CA ASN A 156 3.01 12.10 -16.09
C ASN A 156 1.76 11.68 -16.87
N TYR A 157 1.94 10.67 -17.71
CA TYR A 157 0.83 9.93 -18.28
C TYR A 157 -0.09 9.59 -17.10
N ASN A 158 -1.30 10.12 -17.12
CA ASN A 158 -2.34 9.71 -16.17
C ASN A 158 -2.51 8.20 -16.36
N ARG A 159 -1.97 7.42 -15.42
CA ARG A 159 -2.00 5.95 -15.40
C ARG A 159 -3.05 5.45 -14.41
N GLU A 160 -3.96 6.33 -14.01
CA GLU A 160 -5.02 5.97 -13.09
C GLU A 160 -5.88 4.86 -13.69
N GLY A 161 -6.09 3.80 -12.94
CA GLY A 161 -6.87 2.63 -13.34
C GLY A 161 -8.26 2.62 -12.70
N TYR A 162 -9.30 2.64 -13.54
CA TYR A 162 -10.69 2.49 -13.13
C TYR A 162 -11.32 1.34 -13.92
N ASP A 163 -12.04 0.45 -13.25
CA ASP A 163 -12.74 -0.65 -13.92
C ASP A 163 -13.96 -0.14 -14.69
N ASN A 164 -14.25 -0.75 -15.82
CA ASN A 164 -15.48 -0.47 -16.57
C ASN A 164 -16.71 -0.96 -15.79
N ILE A 165 -17.64 -0.07 -15.54
CA ILE A 165 -18.91 -0.39 -14.90
C ILE A 165 -19.86 -0.94 -15.98
N LYS A 166 -20.51 -2.05 -15.66
CA LYS A 166 -21.62 -2.60 -16.47
C LYS A 166 -22.92 -2.30 -15.74
N ASP A 167 -23.77 -1.51 -16.38
CA ASP A 167 -25.10 -1.23 -15.87
C ASP A 167 -25.95 -2.50 -15.79
N ASN A 168 -26.72 -2.64 -14.73
CA ASN A 168 -27.68 -3.72 -14.60
C ASN A 168 -28.87 -3.48 -15.54
N PRO A 169 -29.27 -4.48 -16.32
CA PRO A 169 -30.46 -4.35 -17.17
C PRO A 169 -31.76 -4.34 -16.33
N PHE A 170 -32.82 -3.80 -16.88
CA PHE A 170 -34.15 -3.98 -16.32
C PHE A 170 -34.59 -5.44 -16.45
N LEU A 171 -34.98 -6.03 -15.34
CA LEU A 171 -35.45 -7.41 -15.26
C LEU A 171 -36.97 -7.45 -15.14
N LYS A 172 -37.61 -8.45 -15.76
CA LYS A 172 -39.07 -8.68 -15.59
C LYS A 172 -39.35 -9.24 -14.20
N VAL A 173 -40.24 -8.60 -13.46
CA VAL A 173 -40.55 -9.00 -12.07
C VAL A 173 -41.13 -10.41 -11.97
N MET A 174 -41.85 -10.88 -13.03
CA MET A 174 -42.41 -12.23 -13.05
C MET A 174 -41.32 -13.31 -13.15
N ASP A 175 -40.21 -12.99 -13.80
CA ASP A 175 -39.08 -13.92 -13.99
C ASP A 175 -38.05 -13.77 -12.85
N ASN A 176 -37.94 -12.54 -12.30
CA ASN A 176 -36.97 -12.16 -11.26
C ASN A 176 -37.69 -11.36 -10.16
N PRO A 177 -38.44 -12.01 -9.27
CA PRO A 177 -39.28 -11.34 -8.25
C PRO A 177 -38.47 -10.73 -7.09
N LEU A 178 -37.19 -11.07 -6.98
CA LEU A 178 -36.29 -10.60 -5.92
C LEU A 178 -35.14 -9.80 -6.51
N SER A 179 -34.79 -8.70 -5.86
CA SER A 179 -33.56 -7.94 -6.12
C SER A 179 -32.58 -8.18 -4.98
N THR A 180 -31.31 -8.44 -5.36
CA THR A 180 -30.21 -8.60 -4.41
C THR A 180 -29.18 -7.50 -4.65
N PHE A 181 -28.71 -6.87 -3.59
CA PHE A 181 -27.67 -5.86 -3.63
C PHE A 181 -26.76 -5.99 -2.41
N SER A 182 -25.48 -5.58 -2.56
CA SER A 182 -24.53 -5.50 -1.45
C SER A 182 -24.85 -4.31 -0.56
N ILE A 183 -24.60 -4.46 0.74
CA ILE A 183 -24.64 -3.35 1.71
C ILE A 183 -23.25 -2.79 1.97
N ASP A 184 -22.22 -3.40 1.42
CA ASP A 184 -20.85 -2.92 1.50
C ASP A 184 -20.64 -1.92 0.39
N VAL A 185 -20.45 -0.66 0.75
CA VAL A 185 -20.30 0.46 -0.19
C VAL A 185 -19.15 1.33 0.27
N ASP A 186 -18.19 1.50 -0.62
CA ASP A 186 -17.05 2.40 -0.45
C ASP A 186 -17.45 3.88 -0.67
N ALA A 187 -16.50 4.79 -0.50
CA ALA A 187 -16.76 6.22 -0.61
C ALA A 187 -15.77 6.96 -1.54
N ALA A 188 -14.85 6.25 -2.18
CA ALA A 188 -13.77 6.84 -2.97
C ALA A 188 -14.25 7.57 -4.21
N SER A 189 -15.31 7.08 -4.88
CA SER A 189 -15.82 7.62 -6.14
C SER A 189 -16.16 9.11 -6.05
N TYR A 190 -16.88 9.53 -5.02
CA TYR A 190 -17.26 10.94 -4.87
C TYR A 190 -16.05 11.87 -4.71
N SER A 191 -15.05 11.45 -3.96
CA SER A 191 -13.78 12.19 -3.79
C SER A 191 -13.03 12.32 -5.11
N ASN A 192 -12.95 11.24 -5.89
CA ASN A 192 -12.34 11.23 -7.21
C ASN A 192 -13.08 12.15 -8.19
N ILE A 193 -14.41 12.08 -8.27
CA ILE A 193 -15.24 12.94 -9.13
C ILE A 193 -15.01 14.41 -8.78
N ARG A 194 -15.04 14.78 -7.49
CA ARG A 194 -14.76 16.15 -7.06
C ARG A 194 -13.37 16.63 -7.50
N ARG A 195 -12.37 15.76 -7.40
CA ARG A 195 -11.01 16.05 -7.85
C ARG A 195 -10.97 16.37 -9.35
N PHE A 196 -11.55 15.51 -10.20
CA PHE A 196 -11.62 15.74 -11.65
C PHE A 196 -12.32 17.05 -11.99
N ILE A 197 -13.48 17.31 -11.39
CA ILE A 197 -14.24 18.55 -11.62
C ILE A 197 -13.44 19.79 -11.20
N ASN A 198 -12.74 19.74 -10.06
CA ASN A 198 -11.90 20.84 -9.59
C ASN A 198 -10.69 21.10 -10.51
N MET A 199 -10.23 20.09 -11.25
CA MET A 199 -9.21 20.23 -12.29
C MET A 199 -9.78 20.67 -13.63
N GLY A 200 -11.10 20.91 -13.75
CA GLY A 200 -11.78 21.23 -15.02
C GLY A 200 -11.83 20.05 -16.00
N GLN A 201 -11.78 18.81 -15.50
CA GLN A 201 -11.80 17.59 -16.30
C GLN A 201 -13.07 16.80 -16.02
N LEU A 202 -13.56 16.06 -17.02
CA LEU A 202 -14.59 15.05 -16.80
C LEU A 202 -13.96 13.79 -16.20
N PRO A 203 -14.61 13.18 -15.19
CA PRO A 203 -14.15 11.90 -14.67
C PRO A 203 -14.30 10.80 -15.73
N PRO A 204 -13.42 9.80 -15.77
CA PRO A 204 -13.64 8.60 -16.58
C PRO A 204 -14.86 7.83 -16.08
N ASP A 205 -15.55 7.12 -16.98
CA ASP A 205 -16.80 6.41 -16.67
C ASP A 205 -16.65 5.47 -15.47
N GLY A 206 -15.57 4.72 -15.39
CA GLY A 206 -15.29 3.80 -14.27
C GLY A 206 -15.03 4.47 -12.92
N ALA A 207 -14.77 5.78 -12.87
CA ALA A 207 -14.66 6.52 -11.62
C ALA A 207 -16.01 6.93 -11.04
N VAL A 208 -17.12 6.78 -11.81
CA VAL A 208 -18.46 7.25 -11.44
C VAL A 208 -19.29 6.06 -10.93
N ARG A 209 -19.20 5.76 -9.66
CA ARG A 209 -20.01 4.72 -9.00
C ARG A 209 -21.14 5.37 -8.21
N ILE A 210 -22.36 5.22 -8.72
CA ILE A 210 -23.56 5.92 -8.21
C ILE A 210 -23.83 5.55 -6.73
N GLU A 211 -23.67 4.29 -6.39
CA GLU A 211 -23.84 3.77 -5.02
C GLU A 211 -22.88 4.46 -4.04
N GLU A 212 -21.62 4.64 -4.40
CA GLU A 212 -20.65 5.33 -3.55
C GLU A 212 -20.94 6.83 -3.45
N MET A 213 -21.42 7.45 -4.53
CA MET A 213 -21.84 8.86 -4.49
C MET A 213 -23.01 9.07 -3.55
N ILE A 214 -23.99 8.16 -3.55
CA ILE A 214 -25.15 8.22 -2.64
C ILE A 214 -24.69 8.00 -1.20
N ASN A 215 -23.87 6.99 -0.96
CA ASN A 215 -23.43 6.61 0.39
C ASN A 215 -22.31 7.49 0.98
N TYR A 216 -21.73 8.39 0.19
CA TYR A 216 -20.80 9.39 0.70
C TYR A 216 -21.45 10.35 1.71
N PHE A 217 -22.74 10.60 1.58
CA PHE A 217 -23.50 11.51 2.44
C PHE A 217 -24.13 10.78 3.62
N SER A 218 -24.24 11.49 4.74
CA SER A 218 -24.90 10.97 5.93
C SER A 218 -26.39 11.27 5.91
N TYR A 219 -27.21 10.25 6.13
CA TYR A 219 -28.66 10.35 6.18
C TYR A 219 -29.17 10.18 7.62
N GLN A 220 -30.30 10.82 7.93
CA GLN A 220 -30.93 10.73 9.27
C GLN A 220 -32.08 9.73 9.27
N TYR A 221 -31.73 8.45 9.12
CA TYR A 221 -32.74 7.39 9.25
C TYR A 221 -33.05 7.11 10.72
N PRO A 222 -34.31 6.67 11.03
CA PRO A 222 -34.66 6.22 12.36
C PRO A 222 -33.77 5.08 12.84
N GLN A 223 -33.35 5.16 14.11
CA GLN A 223 -32.61 4.05 14.73
C GLN A 223 -33.46 2.82 14.88
N PRO A 224 -32.91 1.61 14.81
CA PRO A 224 -33.65 0.37 15.10
C PRO A 224 -34.20 0.43 16.51
N THR A 225 -35.43 -0.07 16.66
CA THR A 225 -36.12 -0.20 17.96
C THR A 225 -35.91 -1.60 18.51
N GLY A 226 -35.74 -1.73 19.82
CA GLY A 226 -35.58 -3.03 20.47
C GLY A 226 -34.20 -3.67 20.23
N ASP A 227 -34.20 -4.98 19.99
CA ASP A 227 -32.98 -5.81 19.85
C ASP A 227 -32.51 -5.95 18.40
N ASP A 228 -33.22 -5.38 17.44
CA ASP A 228 -32.87 -5.45 16.03
C ASP A 228 -31.52 -4.76 15.77
N PRO A 229 -30.62 -5.38 15.00
CA PRO A 229 -29.31 -4.82 14.72
C PRO A 229 -29.35 -3.67 13.69
N PHE A 230 -30.40 -3.58 12.88
CA PHE A 230 -30.63 -2.52 11.89
C PHE A 230 -32.10 -2.28 11.63
N SER A 231 -32.43 -1.11 11.06
CA SER A 231 -33.76 -0.79 10.52
C SER A 231 -33.71 -0.62 9.01
N ILE A 232 -34.82 -0.88 8.34
CA ILE A 232 -34.99 -0.67 6.90
C ILE A 232 -35.99 0.45 6.70
N ASN A 233 -35.61 1.47 5.95
CA ASN A 233 -36.43 2.62 5.62
C ASN A 233 -36.62 2.63 4.09
N THR A 234 -37.85 2.65 3.63
CA THR A 234 -38.13 2.63 2.19
C THR A 234 -39.04 3.80 1.83
N GLU A 235 -38.71 4.43 0.70
CA GLU A 235 -39.51 5.48 0.10
C GLU A 235 -39.72 5.18 -1.39
N TYR A 236 -40.81 5.71 -1.92
CA TYR A 236 -41.24 5.47 -3.30
C TYR A 236 -41.65 6.78 -3.93
N ALA A 237 -41.11 7.07 -5.12
CA ALA A 237 -41.38 8.31 -5.85
C ALA A 237 -41.28 8.11 -7.36
N VAL A 238 -41.92 9.00 -8.11
CA VAL A 238 -41.76 9.09 -9.57
C VAL A 238 -40.33 9.54 -9.88
N CYS A 239 -39.70 8.88 -10.86
CA CYS A 239 -38.34 9.24 -11.26
C CYS A 239 -38.32 10.64 -11.94
N PRO A 240 -37.58 11.62 -11.41
CA PRO A 240 -37.65 13.00 -11.91
C PRO A 240 -37.04 13.19 -13.28
N TRP A 241 -36.10 12.35 -13.74
CA TRP A 241 -35.48 12.41 -15.06
C TRP A 241 -36.11 11.49 -16.09
N ASN A 242 -37.04 10.61 -15.67
CA ASN A 242 -37.85 9.79 -16.56
C ASN A 242 -39.19 9.43 -15.87
N THR A 243 -40.23 10.19 -16.17
CA THR A 243 -41.53 10.05 -15.51
C THR A 243 -42.27 8.74 -15.80
N HIS A 244 -41.77 7.94 -16.76
CA HIS A 244 -42.28 6.58 -17.00
C HIS A 244 -41.70 5.55 -16.02
N HIS A 245 -40.67 5.93 -15.27
CA HIS A 245 -40.01 5.11 -14.27
C HIS A 245 -40.38 5.58 -12.85
N GLN A 246 -40.13 4.71 -11.91
CA GLN A 246 -40.32 4.99 -10.50
C GLN A 246 -39.04 4.62 -9.74
N LEU A 247 -38.77 5.34 -8.66
CA LEU A 247 -37.62 5.12 -7.79
C LEU A 247 -38.12 4.52 -6.49
N VAL A 248 -37.40 3.52 -6.03
CA VAL A 248 -37.52 3.00 -4.67
C VAL A 248 -36.22 3.30 -3.95
N SER A 249 -36.28 4.13 -2.89
CA SER A 249 -35.15 4.35 -1.99
C SER A 249 -35.19 3.29 -0.90
N ILE A 250 -34.03 2.67 -0.62
CA ILE A 250 -33.88 1.65 0.42
C ILE A 250 -32.74 2.08 1.32
N GLY A 251 -33.07 2.58 2.52
CA GLY A 251 -32.10 3.01 3.52
C GLY A 251 -31.95 1.97 4.63
N LEU A 252 -30.74 1.52 4.88
CA LEU A 252 -30.41 0.63 5.99
C LEU A 252 -29.72 1.45 7.09
N GLN A 253 -30.26 1.44 8.31
CA GLN A 253 -29.67 2.11 9.46
C GLN A 253 -29.22 1.07 10.48
N GLY A 254 -27.91 0.89 10.60
CA GLY A 254 -27.32 0.09 11.67
C GLY A 254 -27.51 0.73 13.04
N LYS A 255 -27.64 -0.08 14.07
CA LYS A 255 -27.74 0.38 15.46
C LYS A 255 -26.47 1.14 15.86
N LYS A 256 -26.61 2.38 16.28
CA LYS A 256 -25.45 3.19 16.75
C LYS A 256 -24.98 2.67 18.11
N ILE A 257 -23.73 2.28 18.20
CA ILE A 257 -23.10 1.84 19.43
C ILE A 257 -22.36 3.06 20.01
N PRO A 258 -22.62 3.44 21.27
CA PRO A 258 -21.87 4.52 21.92
C PRO A 258 -20.37 4.27 21.90
N THR A 259 -19.57 5.31 21.70
CA THR A 259 -18.11 5.19 21.51
C THR A 259 -17.41 4.51 22.69
N GLU A 260 -17.90 4.75 23.92
CA GLU A 260 -17.41 4.12 25.14
C GLU A 260 -17.60 2.60 25.18
N ASN A 261 -18.61 2.10 24.46
CA ASN A 261 -18.94 0.66 24.40
C ASN A 261 -18.31 -0.06 23.20
N LEU A 262 -17.59 0.67 22.34
CA LEU A 262 -16.88 0.04 21.23
C LEU A 262 -15.75 -0.87 21.76
N PRO A 263 -15.55 -2.05 21.15
CA PRO A 263 -14.44 -2.92 21.49
C PRO A 263 -13.09 -2.21 21.24
N PRO A 264 -12.02 -2.61 21.93
CA PRO A 264 -10.69 -2.06 21.66
C PRO A 264 -10.22 -2.37 20.25
N ALA A 265 -9.49 -1.45 19.66
CA ALA A 265 -8.92 -1.59 18.32
C ALA A 265 -7.44 -1.98 18.38
N ASN A 266 -7.04 -2.91 17.52
CA ASN A 266 -5.65 -3.24 17.19
C ASN A 266 -5.42 -2.85 15.73
N LEU A 267 -4.79 -1.71 15.50
CA LEU A 267 -4.59 -1.12 14.19
C LEU A 267 -3.13 -1.25 13.78
N VAL A 268 -2.88 -1.85 12.63
CA VAL A 268 -1.55 -1.92 12.04
C VAL A 268 -1.55 -1.08 10.76
N PHE A 269 -0.88 0.05 10.79
CA PHE A 269 -0.67 0.86 9.61
C PHE A 269 0.41 0.21 8.74
N LEU A 270 0.06 -0.08 7.50
CA LEU A 270 0.97 -0.51 6.46
C LEU A 270 1.14 0.62 5.46
N ILE A 271 2.28 1.28 5.49
CA ILE A 271 2.49 2.56 4.81
C ILE A 271 3.48 2.39 3.68
N ASP A 272 3.06 2.79 2.49
CA ASP A 272 3.95 2.97 1.35
C ASP A 272 4.88 4.15 1.61
N VAL A 273 6.19 3.88 1.57
CA VAL A 273 7.23 4.90 1.64
C VAL A 273 8.14 4.85 0.41
N SER A 274 7.66 4.33 -0.71
CA SER A 274 8.38 4.31 -1.99
C SER A 274 8.63 5.73 -2.53
N GLY A 275 9.52 5.84 -3.51
CA GLY A 275 9.87 7.13 -4.11
C GLY A 275 8.69 7.87 -4.73
N SER A 276 7.66 7.15 -5.21
CA SER A 276 6.41 7.74 -5.74
C SER A 276 5.61 8.51 -4.70
N MET A 277 5.79 8.19 -3.41
CA MET A 277 5.08 8.80 -2.28
C MET A 277 5.63 10.18 -1.84
N MET A 278 6.61 10.75 -2.54
CA MET A 278 7.26 12.02 -2.16
C MET A 278 6.35 13.25 -2.29
N SER A 279 5.32 13.24 -3.15
CA SER A 279 4.50 14.42 -3.40
C SER A 279 3.66 14.82 -2.18
N PRO A 280 3.31 16.12 -2.03
CA PRO A 280 2.57 16.63 -0.86
C PRO A 280 1.21 15.98 -0.62
N ASP A 281 0.55 15.50 -1.68
CA ASP A 281 -0.74 14.81 -1.68
C ASP A 281 -0.64 13.31 -1.38
N LYS A 282 0.56 12.79 -1.07
CA LYS A 282 0.84 11.40 -0.76
C LYS A 282 1.36 11.22 0.67
N LEU A 283 2.63 10.87 0.89
CA LEU A 283 3.13 10.59 2.24
C LEU A 283 2.89 11.74 3.25
N PRO A 284 3.08 13.03 2.92
CA PRO A 284 2.73 14.11 3.84
C PRO A 284 1.23 14.15 4.21
N MET A 285 0.35 13.82 3.26
CA MET A 285 -1.09 13.68 3.53
C MET A 285 -1.39 12.46 4.42
N VAL A 286 -0.73 11.31 4.17
CA VAL A 286 -0.80 10.13 5.05
C VAL A 286 -0.40 10.51 6.47
N GLN A 287 0.74 11.15 6.66
CA GLN A 287 1.20 11.58 7.99
C GLN A 287 0.17 12.49 8.69
N THR A 288 -0.44 13.40 7.96
CA THR A 288 -1.46 14.32 8.51
C THR A 288 -2.72 13.55 8.92
N SER A 289 -3.26 12.71 8.05
CA SER A 289 -4.48 11.94 8.32
C SER A 289 -4.29 10.95 9.47
N MET A 290 -3.13 10.30 9.55
CA MET A 290 -2.82 9.38 10.64
C MET A 290 -2.71 10.10 12.00
N LYS A 291 -2.13 11.31 12.04
CA LYS A 291 -2.09 12.09 13.28
C LYS A 291 -3.49 12.46 13.77
N LEU A 292 -4.42 12.80 12.86
CA LEU A 292 -5.81 13.03 13.21
C LEU A 292 -6.47 11.79 13.80
N LEU A 293 -6.21 10.61 13.21
CA LEU A 293 -6.70 9.34 13.75
C LEU A 293 -6.11 9.04 15.13
N VAL A 294 -4.81 9.29 15.31
CA VAL A 294 -4.13 9.08 16.62
C VAL A 294 -4.76 9.94 17.71
N ASP A 295 -5.25 11.14 17.40
CA ASP A 295 -5.95 11.99 18.38
C ASP A 295 -7.27 11.37 18.88
N GLN A 296 -7.91 10.52 18.08
CA GLN A 296 -9.15 9.83 18.42
C GLN A 296 -8.93 8.48 19.15
N LEU A 297 -7.68 8.00 19.25
CA LEU A 297 -7.41 6.74 19.92
C LEU A 297 -7.72 6.78 21.42
N ARG A 298 -8.32 5.72 21.90
CA ARG A 298 -8.60 5.49 23.32
C ARG A 298 -7.43 4.76 23.99
N PRO A 299 -7.26 4.85 25.32
CA PRO A 299 -6.16 4.17 26.03
C PRO A 299 -6.09 2.66 25.80
N GLN A 300 -7.23 1.99 25.55
CA GLN A 300 -7.30 0.56 25.29
C GLN A 300 -6.96 0.16 23.85
N ASP A 301 -6.96 1.10 22.92
CA ASP A 301 -6.59 0.86 21.53
C ASP A 301 -5.06 0.68 21.40
N ARG A 302 -4.64 -0.02 20.36
CA ARG A 302 -3.22 -0.24 20.05
C ARG A 302 -2.93 0.12 18.60
N VAL A 303 -1.74 0.64 18.37
CA VAL A 303 -1.25 1.00 17.04
C VAL A 303 0.14 0.41 16.84
N ALA A 304 0.36 -0.20 15.69
CA ALA A 304 1.68 -0.53 15.17
C ALA A 304 1.87 0.11 13.78
N MET A 305 3.11 0.32 13.36
CA MET A 305 3.42 0.83 12.01
C MET A 305 4.43 -0.06 11.32
N VAL A 306 4.06 -0.52 10.15
CA VAL A 306 4.90 -1.23 9.19
C VAL A 306 5.04 -0.34 7.97
N VAL A 307 6.24 -0.18 7.45
CA VAL A 307 6.48 0.51 6.19
C VAL A 307 6.97 -0.49 5.15
N TYR A 308 6.73 -0.17 3.89
CA TYR A 308 7.32 -0.91 2.79
C TYR A 308 7.80 0.06 1.70
N ALA A 309 8.95 -0.31 1.15
CA ALA A 309 9.56 0.23 -0.06
C ALA A 309 10.34 -0.92 -0.68
N GLY A 310 11.64 -0.80 -0.96
CA GLY A 310 12.47 -1.95 -1.39
C GLY A 310 12.48 -3.14 -0.43
N ASN A 311 12.24 -2.88 0.85
CA ASN A 311 12.07 -3.87 1.93
C ASN A 311 10.89 -3.47 2.82
N ALA A 312 10.39 -4.43 3.62
CA ALA A 312 9.40 -4.15 4.65
C ALA A 312 10.08 -4.05 6.04
N GLY A 313 9.53 -3.21 6.91
CA GLY A 313 10.05 -3.08 8.26
C GLY A 313 9.04 -2.54 9.27
N LEU A 314 9.20 -2.98 10.52
CA LEU A 314 8.42 -2.50 11.66
C LEU A 314 9.04 -1.19 12.19
N VAL A 315 8.35 -0.07 12.02
CA VAL A 315 8.79 1.26 12.47
C VAL A 315 8.32 1.55 13.89
N LEU A 316 7.11 1.10 14.22
CA LEU A 316 6.55 1.24 15.56
C LEU A 316 5.95 -0.11 16.00
N PRO A 317 6.46 -0.73 17.06
CA PRO A 317 5.82 -1.91 17.64
C PRO A 317 4.45 -1.56 18.23
N SER A 318 3.64 -2.58 18.55
CA SER A 318 2.28 -2.37 19.08
C SER A 318 2.32 -1.48 20.34
N THR A 319 1.89 -0.24 20.20
CA THR A 319 1.94 0.85 21.17
C THR A 319 0.52 1.21 21.61
N ARG A 320 0.31 1.52 22.87
CA ARG A 320 -1.01 1.89 23.40
C ARG A 320 -1.47 3.23 22.87
N GLY A 321 -2.77 3.38 22.61
CA GLY A 321 -3.38 4.63 22.17
C GLY A 321 -3.23 5.82 23.11
N SER A 322 -2.89 5.58 24.39
CA SER A 322 -2.52 6.63 25.34
C SER A 322 -1.14 7.25 25.06
N GLU A 323 -0.26 6.54 24.36
CA GLU A 323 1.10 7.01 24.03
C GLU A 323 1.14 7.83 22.74
N LYS A 324 0.24 8.80 22.61
CA LYS A 324 0.02 9.58 21.38
C LYS A 324 1.30 10.28 20.89
N VAL A 325 2.13 10.77 21.80
CA VAL A 325 3.40 11.43 21.47
C VAL A 325 4.36 10.46 20.80
N THR A 326 4.53 9.27 21.36
CA THR A 326 5.38 8.20 20.78
C THR A 326 4.91 7.83 19.38
N ILE A 327 3.59 7.64 19.20
CA ILE A 327 3.00 7.28 17.90
C ILE A 327 3.20 8.42 16.90
N LYS A 328 2.90 9.68 17.27
CA LYS A 328 3.07 10.82 16.37
C LYS A 328 4.54 11.04 15.98
N ASN A 329 5.47 10.89 16.91
CA ASN A 329 6.90 11.01 16.61
C ASN A 329 7.38 9.93 15.62
N ALA A 330 6.81 8.72 15.66
CA ALA A 330 7.11 7.70 14.69
C ALA A 330 6.55 8.05 13.30
N ILE A 331 5.33 8.64 13.24
CA ILE A 331 4.74 9.14 11.99
C ILE A 331 5.63 10.26 11.39
N ASP A 332 6.13 11.18 12.21
CA ASP A 332 6.95 12.31 11.75
C ASP A 332 8.28 11.88 11.13
N LYS A 333 8.80 10.73 11.53
CA LYS A 333 10.06 10.17 11.02
C LYS A 333 9.91 9.42 9.69
N LEU A 334 8.70 9.23 9.19
CA LEU A 334 8.48 8.56 7.90
C LEU A 334 9.02 9.41 6.75
N GLN A 335 9.81 8.81 5.89
CA GLN A 335 10.40 9.46 4.72
C GLN A 335 10.20 8.59 3.50
N ALA A 336 9.82 9.22 2.37
CA ALA A 336 9.67 8.53 1.11
C ALA A 336 11.02 8.30 0.44
N GLY A 337 11.25 7.09 -0.08
CA GLY A 337 12.46 6.73 -0.82
C GLY A 337 12.55 5.22 -1.09
N GLY A 338 13.28 4.82 -2.12
CA GLY A 338 13.45 3.42 -2.49
C GLY A 338 12.46 2.91 -3.54
N SER A 339 12.60 1.62 -3.89
CA SER A 339 11.73 0.91 -4.83
C SER A 339 10.61 0.17 -4.08
N THR A 340 9.51 -0.15 -4.77
CA THR A 340 8.33 -0.75 -4.14
C THR A 340 8.43 -2.28 -4.06
N ALA A 341 8.29 -2.88 -2.86
CA ALA A 341 8.18 -4.33 -2.63
C ALA A 341 7.07 -4.61 -1.59
N GLY A 342 5.81 -4.53 -2.02
CA GLY A 342 4.65 -4.51 -1.12
C GLY A 342 4.29 -5.86 -0.46
N GLY A 343 4.60 -7.02 -1.09
CA GLY A 343 4.15 -8.32 -0.58
C GLY A 343 4.70 -8.68 0.78
N ALA A 344 6.00 -8.49 0.99
CA ALA A 344 6.62 -8.68 2.31
C ALA A 344 6.02 -7.71 3.36
N GLY A 345 5.57 -6.52 2.94
CA GLY A 345 4.89 -5.55 3.79
C GLY A 345 3.55 -6.07 4.32
N ILE A 346 2.72 -6.64 3.44
CA ILE A 346 1.43 -7.22 3.82
C ILE A 346 1.62 -8.39 4.80
N GLU A 347 2.50 -9.33 4.47
CA GLU A 347 2.77 -10.47 5.35
C GLU A 347 3.23 -10.02 6.73
N LEU A 348 4.14 -9.03 6.79
CA LEU A 348 4.61 -8.48 8.05
C LEU A 348 3.49 -7.76 8.81
N ALA A 349 2.68 -6.95 8.14
CA ALA A 349 1.57 -6.24 8.79
C ALA A 349 0.55 -7.20 9.40
N TYR A 350 0.14 -8.23 8.65
CA TYR A 350 -0.75 -9.26 9.19
C TYR A 350 -0.12 -10.05 10.34
N LYS A 351 1.18 -10.39 10.23
CA LYS A 351 1.90 -11.03 11.33
C LYS A 351 1.87 -10.17 12.58
N VAL A 352 2.20 -8.88 12.48
CA VAL A 352 2.16 -7.95 13.61
C VAL A 352 0.75 -7.83 14.20
N ALA A 353 -0.29 -7.81 13.35
CA ALA A 353 -1.68 -7.75 13.78
C ALA A 353 -2.10 -9.02 14.53
N ILE A 354 -1.69 -10.19 14.04
CA ILE A 354 -1.99 -11.49 14.66
C ILE A 354 -1.22 -11.65 15.98
N ASP A 355 0.07 -11.29 16.03
CA ASP A 355 0.90 -11.36 17.24
C ASP A 355 0.33 -10.48 18.38
N ASN A 356 -0.44 -9.44 18.04
CA ASN A 356 -1.08 -8.51 18.98
C ASN A 356 -2.61 -8.59 18.96
N PHE A 357 -3.17 -9.73 18.54
CA PHE A 357 -4.60 -9.89 18.33
C PHE A 357 -5.40 -9.65 19.62
N ILE A 358 -6.42 -8.80 19.53
CA ILE A 358 -7.34 -8.53 20.63
C ILE A 358 -8.60 -9.37 20.42
N LYS A 359 -8.80 -10.38 21.28
CA LYS A 359 -10.01 -11.20 21.24
C LYS A 359 -11.25 -10.33 21.50
N LYS A 360 -12.24 -10.39 20.59
CA LYS A 360 -13.42 -9.52 20.57
C LYS A 360 -13.11 -8.04 20.32
N GLY A 361 -11.89 -7.71 19.86
CA GLY A 361 -11.51 -6.38 19.41
C GLY A 361 -11.66 -6.20 17.89
N ASN A 362 -11.49 -4.97 17.43
CA ASN A 362 -11.36 -4.66 16.02
C ASN A 362 -9.89 -4.79 15.62
N ASN A 363 -9.53 -5.89 14.97
CA ASN A 363 -8.17 -6.14 14.48
C ASN A 363 -8.10 -5.80 12.99
N ARG A 364 -7.27 -4.85 12.63
CA ARG A 364 -7.27 -4.30 11.27
C ARG A 364 -5.90 -3.87 10.80
N VAL A 365 -5.57 -4.22 9.57
CA VAL A 365 -4.49 -3.62 8.79
C VAL A 365 -5.07 -2.44 8.00
N ILE A 366 -4.41 -1.30 8.03
CA ILE A 366 -4.76 -0.10 7.26
C ILE A 366 -3.62 0.15 6.29
N LEU A 367 -3.84 -0.19 5.03
CA LEU A 367 -2.89 0.04 3.93
C LEU A 367 -3.03 1.47 3.42
N CYS A 368 -1.94 2.23 3.43
CA CYS A 368 -1.85 3.58 2.88
C CYS A 368 -0.91 3.53 1.66
N THR A 369 -1.43 3.76 0.47
CA THR A 369 -0.69 3.63 -0.80
C THR A 369 -1.17 4.64 -1.83
N ASP A 370 -0.36 4.89 -2.86
CA ASP A 370 -0.76 5.67 -4.04
C ASP A 370 -1.31 4.79 -5.18
N GLY A 371 -1.47 3.49 -4.91
CA GLY A 371 -2.00 2.51 -5.86
C GLY A 371 -0.93 1.81 -6.70
N ASP A 372 0.30 2.31 -6.76
CA ASP A 372 1.41 1.62 -7.44
C ASP A 372 1.98 0.52 -6.54
N PHE A 373 1.15 -0.46 -6.27
CA PHE A 373 1.44 -1.56 -5.36
C PHE A 373 2.10 -2.72 -6.13
N ASN A 374 3.39 -2.57 -6.44
CA ASN A 374 4.19 -3.63 -7.06
C ASN A 374 4.67 -4.62 -6.00
N VAL A 375 3.98 -5.73 -5.88
CA VAL A 375 4.04 -6.61 -4.70
C VAL A 375 5.21 -7.58 -4.71
N GLY A 376 6.04 -7.64 -5.76
CA GLY A 376 7.04 -8.70 -5.87
C GLY A 376 6.45 -10.13 -5.95
N LEU A 377 5.16 -10.29 -5.73
CA LEU A 377 4.36 -11.45 -6.12
C LEU A 377 4.02 -11.29 -7.60
N SER A 378 4.08 -12.35 -8.36
CA SER A 378 4.08 -12.35 -9.82
C SER A 378 2.76 -11.93 -10.49
N SER A 379 1.69 -11.65 -9.72
CA SER A 379 0.39 -11.21 -10.23
C SER A 379 -0.50 -10.58 -9.14
N ASP A 380 -1.47 -9.77 -9.57
CA ASP A 380 -2.51 -9.21 -8.69
C ASP A 380 -3.34 -10.34 -8.04
N ASP A 381 -3.62 -11.43 -8.77
CA ASP A 381 -4.32 -12.60 -8.25
C ASP A 381 -3.61 -13.25 -7.05
N ALA A 382 -2.27 -13.30 -7.06
CA ALA A 382 -1.50 -13.86 -5.94
C ALA A 382 -1.64 -13.00 -4.66
N LEU A 383 -1.74 -11.68 -4.84
CA LEU A 383 -1.97 -10.75 -3.74
C LEU A 383 -3.39 -10.86 -3.19
N GLU A 384 -4.39 -10.93 -4.08
CA GLU A 384 -5.78 -11.12 -3.69
C GLU A 384 -5.95 -12.42 -2.89
N ASN A 385 -5.37 -13.53 -3.36
CA ASN A 385 -5.38 -14.82 -2.67
C ASN A 385 -4.69 -14.75 -1.29
N LEU A 386 -3.57 -14.04 -1.18
CA LEU A 386 -2.88 -13.85 0.10
C LEU A 386 -3.78 -13.11 1.11
N ILE A 387 -4.43 -12.02 0.69
CA ILE A 387 -5.31 -11.25 1.55
C ILE A 387 -6.54 -12.09 1.95
N GLU A 388 -7.12 -12.84 1.01
CA GLU A 388 -8.25 -13.74 1.26
C GLU A 388 -7.89 -14.85 2.27
N GLU A 389 -6.67 -15.42 2.19
CA GLU A 389 -6.14 -16.33 3.21
C GLU A 389 -5.98 -15.64 4.56
N LYS A 390 -5.40 -14.43 4.58
CA LYS A 390 -5.07 -13.73 5.84
C LYS A 390 -6.30 -13.24 6.59
N ARG A 391 -7.39 -12.86 5.90
CA ARG A 391 -8.65 -12.42 6.56
C ARG A 391 -9.26 -13.50 7.45
N GLU A 392 -9.01 -14.79 7.14
CA GLU A 392 -9.49 -15.91 7.96
C GLU A 392 -8.92 -15.90 9.40
N SER A 393 -7.83 -15.15 9.62
CA SER A 393 -7.29 -14.89 10.97
C SER A 393 -8.17 -13.97 11.83
N GLY A 394 -9.20 -13.35 11.24
CA GLY A 394 -10.04 -12.33 11.88
C GLY A 394 -9.40 -10.92 11.89
N VAL A 395 -8.34 -10.73 11.11
CA VAL A 395 -7.73 -9.41 10.85
C VAL A 395 -8.23 -8.92 9.49
N PHE A 396 -8.86 -7.76 9.45
CA PHE A 396 -9.42 -7.15 8.25
C PHE A 396 -8.46 -6.15 7.61
N LEU A 397 -8.65 -5.88 6.32
CA LEU A 397 -7.84 -4.92 5.55
C LEU A 397 -8.70 -3.74 5.10
N THR A 398 -8.31 -2.53 5.50
CA THR A 398 -8.81 -1.28 4.91
C THR A 398 -7.73 -0.71 4.00
N VAL A 399 -8.10 -0.19 2.85
CA VAL A 399 -7.19 0.43 1.89
C VAL A 399 -7.52 1.91 1.75
N LEU A 400 -6.54 2.76 2.02
CA LEU A 400 -6.63 4.21 1.85
C LEU A 400 -5.73 4.63 0.70
N GLY A 401 -6.35 5.18 -0.35
CA GLY A 401 -5.66 5.65 -1.54
C GLY A 401 -5.25 7.12 -1.42
N TYR A 402 -4.02 7.45 -1.79
CA TYR A 402 -3.47 8.81 -1.71
C TYR A 402 -2.87 9.24 -3.04
N GLY A 403 -2.96 10.54 -3.32
CA GLY A 403 -2.30 11.17 -4.46
C GLY A 403 -3.07 11.04 -5.77
N THR A 404 -2.37 11.35 -6.84
CA THR A 404 -2.91 11.45 -8.21
C THR A 404 -1.90 10.90 -9.23
N GLY A 405 -2.36 10.62 -10.44
CA GLY A 405 -1.52 10.30 -11.60
C GLY A 405 -1.19 8.80 -11.78
N ASN A 406 -1.00 8.05 -10.71
CA ASN A 406 -0.77 6.60 -10.74
C ASN A 406 -1.78 5.82 -9.85
N TYR A 407 -2.87 6.47 -9.49
CA TYR A 407 -3.92 5.93 -8.63
C TYR A 407 -4.62 4.71 -9.27
N GLN A 408 -4.59 3.55 -8.62
CA GLN A 408 -5.18 2.30 -9.12
C GLN A 408 -6.43 1.94 -8.32
N ASP A 409 -7.51 2.67 -8.56
CA ASP A 409 -8.77 2.56 -7.82
C ASP A 409 -9.33 1.13 -7.80
N ALA A 410 -9.47 0.52 -8.98
CA ALA A 410 -10.01 -0.83 -9.13
C ALA A 410 -9.22 -1.89 -8.33
N LYS A 411 -7.89 -1.78 -8.32
CA LYS A 411 -7.03 -2.69 -7.57
C LYS A 411 -7.21 -2.52 -6.07
N MET A 412 -7.21 -1.27 -5.60
CA MET A 412 -7.36 -0.96 -4.17
C MET A 412 -8.72 -1.41 -3.64
N GLN A 413 -9.79 -1.21 -4.41
CA GLN A 413 -11.13 -1.69 -4.08
C GLN A 413 -11.15 -3.23 -3.93
N LYS A 414 -10.62 -3.97 -4.91
CA LYS A 414 -10.55 -5.44 -4.85
C LYS A 414 -9.80 -5.94 -3.63
N LEU A 415 -8.67 -5.29 -3.27
CA LEU A 415 -7.91 -5.68 -2.08
C LEU A 415 -8.69 -5.45 -0.78
N ALA A 416 -9.42 -4.34 -0.68
CA ALA A 416 -10.28 -4.05 0.47
C ALA A 416 -11.43 -5.08 0.58
N ASP A 417 -12.12 -5.38 -0.51
CA ASP A 417 -13.20 -6.38 -0.57
C ASP A 417 -12.69 -7.77 -0.14
N LYS A 418 -11.53 -8.21 -0.70
CA LYS A 418 -10.91 -9.49 -0.34
C LYS A 418 -10.50 -9.53 1.14
N GLY A 419 -10.17 -8.38 1.71
CA GLY A 419 -9.78 -8.22 3.10
C GLY A 419 -10.93 -7.97 4.08
N ASN A 420 -12.20 -8.06 3.65
CA ASN A 420 -13.39 -7.71 4.46
C ASN A 420 -13.28 -6.30 5.06
N GLY A 421 -12.76 -5.35 4.30
CA GLY A 421 -12.57 -3.97 4.72
C GLY A 421 -13.18 -2.99 3.73
N ASN A 422 -12.79 -1.73 3.82
CA ASN A 422 -13.30 -0.66 2.99
C ASN A 422 -12.18 0.03 2.22
N HIS A 423 -12.51 0.61 1.06
CA HIS A 423 -11.65 1.47 0.26
C HIS A 423 -12.10 2.94 0.37
N ALA A 424 -11.14 3.86 0.53
CA ALA A 424 -11.39 5.30 0.57
C ALA A 424 -10.19 6.12 0.02
#